data_f891d2958ba0b166c59463a3dafb17f8
#
_entry.id   f891d2958ba0b166c59463a3dafb17f8
#
_cell.length_a   1.000
_cell.length_b   1.000
_cell.length_c   1.000
_cell.angle_alpha   90.00
_cell.angle_beta   90.00
_cell.angle_gamma   90.00
#
_symmetry.space_group_name_H-M   'P 1'
#
loop_
_entity.id
_entity.type
_entity.pdbx_description
1 polymer ?
#
loop_
_entity_poly.entity_id
_entity_poly.type
_entity_poly.pdbx_seq_one_letter_code
_entity_poly.pdbx_strand_id
1 'polypeptide(L)'
;QQDKDFITLLNNIRWGHRKKEDIVLLKERFFAKCENKVITPTILTTHNAYAEKTNLEFLMNIVKKEKTFEAEYKGKQDKVELLRKNCTAPDELHLKVGAQVMMLKNTYAKDGIINGSIGVVIGFSPKKEYPIVEFQNGTEIVVAPEIWEIERFDNISNQLIVEAEMTQIPLRLAWAMTIHKSQGMT
;
A
#
# COMPACT_ATOMS: atom_id res chain seq x y z
N GLN A 1 -13.11 8.44 7.46
CA GLN A 1 -13.73 7.40 8.30
C GLN A 1 -15.18 7.78 8.61
N GLN A 2 -16.15 6.93 8.26
CA GLN A 2 -17.57 7.22 8.41
C GLN A 2 -18.19 6.56 9.68
N ASP A 3 -17.50 5.59 10.28
CA ASP A 3 -17.95 4.89 11.49
C ASP A 3 -17.76 5.77 12.73
N LYS A 4 -18.86 6.42 13.15
CA LYS A 4 -18.87 7.35 14.29
C LYS A 4 -18.58 6.66 15.62
N ASP A 5 -19.01 5.41 15.79
CA ASP A 5 -18.81 4.66 17.02
C ASP A 5 -17.34 4.28 17.18
N PHE A 6 -16.71 3.87 16.08
CA PHE A 6 -15.25 3.59 16.05
C PHE A 6 -14.43 4.87 16.29
N ILE A 7 -14.81 6.01 15.71
CA ILE A 7 -14.14 7.31 15.96
C ILE A 7 -14.26 7.68 17.44
N THR A 8 -15.44 7.52 18.04
CA THR A 8 -15.69 7.81 19.46
C THR A 8 -14.84 6.90 20.35
N LEU A 9 -14.78 5.60 20.05
CA LEU A 9 -13.92 4.63 20.72
C LEU A 9 -12.45 5.07 20.68
N LEU A 10 -11.92 5.41 19.50
CA LEU A 10 -10.53 5.83 19.35
C LEU A 10 -10.23 7.11 20.14
N ASN A 11 -11.15 8.08 20.17
CA ASN A 11 -11.00 9.29 20.94
C ASN A 11 -11.05 9.01 22.46
N ASN A 12 -11.92 8.14 22.93
CA ASN A 12 -11.97 7.73 24.34
C ASN A 12 -10.62 7.08 24.75
N ILE A 13 -10.07 6.20 23.92
CA ILE A 13 -8.76 5.59 24.16
C ILE A 13 -7.65 6.66 24.20
N ARG A 14 -7.65 7.60 23.26
CA ARG A 14 -6.66 8.69 23.16
C ARG A 14 -6.64 9.56 24.43
N TRP A 15 -7.82 9.86 24.98
CA TRP A 15 -7.97 10.70 26.17
C TRP A 15 -7.93 9.91 27.49
N GLY A 16 -7.69 8.59 27.43
CA GLY A 16 -7.65 7.73 28.61
C GLY A 16 -9.02 7.49 29.25
N HIS A 17 -10.11 7.82 28.57
CA HIS A 17 -11.45 7.55 29.03
C HIS A 17 -11.75 6.06 28.88
N ARG A 18 -12.01 5.36 30.00
CA ARG A 18 -12.32 3.92 30.00
C ARG A 18 -13.82 3.70 30.21
N LYS A 19 -14.58 3.66 29.14
CA LYS A 19 -16.01 3.33 29.19
C LYS A 19 -16.22 1.82 29.05
N LYS A 20 -17.24 1.28 29.71
CA LYS A 20 -17.57 -0.16 29.61
C LYS A 20 -17.99 -0.54 28.20
N GLU A 21 -18.72 0.35 27.51
CA GLU A 21 -19.20 0.20 26.14
C GLU A 21 -18.03 0.04 25.16
N ASP A 22 -16.96 0.81 25.34
CA ASP A 22 -15.76 0.74 24.52
C ASP A 22 -15.08 -0.65 24.64
N ILE A 23 -15.05 -1.20 25.85
CA ILE A 23 -14.47 -2.54 26.10
C ILE A 23 -15.32 -3.64 25.45
N VAL A 24 -16.64 -3.51 25.49
CA VAL A 24 -17.55 -4.46 24.82
C VAL A 24 -17.32 -4.44 23.32
N LEU A 25 -17.30 -3.26 22.71
CA LEU A 25 -17.07 -3.09 21.26
C LEU A 25 -15.71 -3.67 20.82
N LEU A 26 -14.63 -3.44 21.60
CA LEU A 26 -13.31 -4.03 21.31
C LEU A 26 -13.34 -5.57 21.38
N LYS A 27 -14.02 -6.15 22.36
CA LYS A 27 -14.15 -7.61 22.49
C LYS A 27 -14.93 -8.20 21.33
N GLU A 28 -16.03 -7.58 20.92
CA GLU A 28 -16.80 -8.00 19.76
C GLU A 28 -15.94 -8.01 18.49
N ARG A 29 -15.14 -6.96 18.26
CA ARG A 29 -14.22 -6.87 17.13
C ARG A 29 -13.08 -7.89 17.20
N PHE A 30 -12.56 -8.17 18.39
CA PHE A 30 -11.50 -9.17 18.60
C PHE A 30 -11.94 -10.58 18.19
N PHE A 31 -13.21 -10.94 18.45
CA PHE A 31 -13.78 -12.25 18.11
C PHE A 31 -14.51 -12.26 16.76
N ALA A 32 -14.62 -11.10 16.08
CA ALA A 32 -15.28 -11.02 14.78
C ALA A 32 -14.54 -11.84 13.74
N LYS A 33 -15.28 -12.67 13.01
CA LYS A 33 -14.73 -13.38 11.83
C LYS A 33 -14.74 -12.43 10.63
N CYS A 34 -13.65 -12.42 9.87
CA CYS A 34 -13.64 -11.72 8.60
C CYS A 34 -14.52 -12.47 7.59
N GLU A 35 -15.56 -11.80 7.08
CA GLU A 35 -16.48 -12.38 6.10
C GLU A 35 -15.90 -12.35 4.67
N ASN A 36 -14.95 -11.46 4.42
CA ASN A 36 -14.30 -11.36 3.11
C ASN A 36 -13.32 -12.54 2.91
N LYS A 37 -13.65 -13.41 1.97
CA LYS A 37 -12.83 -14.60 1.66
C LYS A 37 -11.65 -14.31 0.72
N VAL A 38 -11.67 -13.16 0.04
CA VAL A 38 -10.67 -12.79 -0.99
C VAL A 38 -9.57 -11.95 -0.38
N ILE A 39 -9.92 -11.01 0.50
CA ILE A 39 -8.97 -10.11 1.15
C ILE A 39 -8.91 -10.44 2.64
N THR A 40 -7.72 -10.77 3.13
CA THR A 40 -7.48 -10.98 4.56
C THR A 40 -7.23 -9.65 5.27
N PRO A 41 -7.66 -9.47 6.52
CA PRO A 41 -7.35 -8.27 7.28
C PRO A 41 -5.83 -8.03 7.36
N THR A 42 -5.40 -6.82 7.03
CA THR A 42 -3.99 -6.45 7.10
C THR A 42 -3.50 -6.43 8.54
N ILE A 43 -2.40 -7.12 8.80
CA ILE A 43 -1.74 -7.17 10.12
C ILE A 43 -0.99 -5.86 10.35
N LEU A 44 -1.34 -5.14 11.41
CA LEU A 44 -0.61 -3.95 11.83
C LEU A 44 0.53 -4.33 12.79
N THR A 45 1.73 -3.86 12.50
CA THR A 45 2.93 -4.13 13.30
C THR A 45 3.70 -2.85 13.60
N THR A 46 4.60 -2.92 14.57
CA THR A 46 5.45 -1.77 14.95
C THR A 46 6.73 -1.66 14.12
N HIS A 47 7.22 -2.74 13.51
CA HIS A 47 8.52 -2.80 12.84
C HIS A 47 8.38 -3.22 11.37
N ASN A 48 9.11 -2.52 10.48
CA ASN A 48 9.12 -2.82 9.04
C ASN A 48 9.60 -4.27 8.76
N ALA A 49 10.68 -4.71 9.42
CA ALA A 49 11.23 -6.05 9.21
C ALA A 49 10.20 -7.18 9.47
N TYR A 50 9.34 -7.01 10.49
CA TYR A 50 8.28 -7.99 10.75
C TYR A 50 7.19 -7.96 9.68
N ALA A 51 6.79 -6.76 9.22
CA ALA A 51 5.83 -6.63 8.13
C ALA A 51 6.36 -7.25 6.84
N GLU A 52 7.62 -6.99 6.48
CA GLU A 52 8.27 -7.54 5.29
C GLU A 52 8.37 -9.06 5.36
N LYS A 53 8.83 -9.61 6.49
CA LYS A 53 8.89 -11.06 6.71
C LYS A 53 7.52 -11.70 6.55
N THR A 54 6.49 -11.15 7.18
CA THR A 54 5.12 -11.65 7.08
C THR A 54 4.61 -11.62 5.63
N ASN A 55 4.81 -10.52 4.92
CA ASN A 55 4.41 -10.40 3.53
C ASN A 55 5.11 -11.42 2.63
N LEU A 56 6.41 -11.66 2.83
CA LEU A 56 7.17 -12.68 2.07
C LEU A 56 6.68 -14.10 2.39
N GLU A 57 6.42 -14.42 3.66
CA GLU A 57 5.88 -15.72 4.06
C GLU A 57 4.54 -16.01 3.37
N PHE A 58 3.62 -15.03 3.35
CA PHE A 58 2.34 -15.18 2.63
C PHE A 58 2.54 -15.34 1.13
N LEU A 59 3.44 -14.55 0.52
CA LEU A 59 3.73 -14.67 -0.90
C LEU A 59 4.33 -16.03 -1.26
N MET A 60 5.25 -16.56 -0.42
CA MET A 60 5.87 -17.87 -0.64
C MET A 60 4.84 -19.01 -0.58
N ASN A 61 3.81 -18.90 0.25
CA ASN A 61 2.74 -19.88 0.33
C ASN A 61 1.84 -19.96 -0.91
N ILE A 62 1.91 -18.97 -1.80
CA ILE A 62 1.18 -19.01 -3.07
C ILE A 62 1.96 -19.86 -4.08
N VAL A 63 1.35 -21.00 -4.46
CA VAL A 63 1.91 -21.93 -5.47
C VAL A 63 1.55 -21.44 -6.88
N LYS A 64 2.12 -20.31 -7.30
CA LYS A 64 1.95 -19.71 -8.63
C LYS A 64 3.28 -19.12 -9.08
N LYS A 65 3.45 -18.95 -10.41
CA LYS A 65 4.64 -18.31 -10.96
C LYS A 65 4.78 -16.89 -10.45
N GLU A 66 5.96 -16.56 -9.95
CA GLU A 66 6.32 -15.22 -9.51
C GLU A 66 6.75 -14.34 -10.69
N LYS A 67 6.38 -13.06 -10.62
CA LYS A 67 6.89 -11.99 -11.46
C LYS A 67 7.52 -10.93 -10.58
N THR A 68 8.68 -10.45 -11.02
CA THR A 68 9.43 -9.38 -10.38
C THR A 68 9.40 -8.14 -11.27
N PHE A 69 9.15 -7.00 -10.65
CA PHE A 69 9.21 -5.68 -11.26
C PHE A 69 10.31 -4.88 -10.57
N GLU A 70 11.33 -4.52 -11.31
CA GLU A 70 12.45 -3.73 -10.81
C GLU A 70 12.19 -2.24 -11.04
N ALA A 71 12.54 -1.41 -10.05
CA ALA A 71 12.44 0.03 -10.16
C ALA A 71 13.55 0.58 -11.08
N GLU A 72 13.16 1.45 -12.01
CA GLU A 72 14.11 2.18 -12.85
C GLU A 72 14.38 3.56 -12.24
N TYR A 73 15.66 3.95 -12.18
CA TYR A 73 16.08 5.22 -11.61
C TYR A 73 16.79 6.09 -12.65
N LYS A 74 16.53 7.41 -12.62
CA LYS A 74 17.21 8.41 -13.42
C LYS A 74 17.54 9.64 -12.57
N GLY A 75 18.60 10.38 -12.92
CA GLY A 75 18.96 11.64 -12.30
C GLY A 75 20.28 11.60 -11.53
N LYS A 76 20.46 12.58 -10.62
CA LYS A 76 21.67 12.72 -9.82
C LYS A 76 21.74 11.64 -8.74
N GLN A 77 22.93 11.04 -8.57
CA GLN A 77 23.13 9.89 -7.66
C GLN A 77 22.67 10.15 -6.22
N ASP A 78 23.01 11.31 -5.65
CA ASP A 78 22.61 11.71 -4.31
C ASP A 78 21.08 11.81 -4.15
N LYS A 79 20.40 12.27 -5.19
CA LYS A 79 18.94 12.39 -5.22
C LYS A 79 18.26 11.05 -5.47
N VAL A 80 18.86 10.20 -6.29
CA VAL A 80 18.41 8.81 -6.49
C VAL A 80 18.47 8.04 -5.16
N GLU A 81 19.56 8.16 -4.39
CA GLU A 81 19.67 7.52 -3.08
C GLU A 81 18.64 8.05 -2.07
N LEU A 82 18.38 9.37 -2.10
CA LEU A 82 17.35 9.98 -1.27
C LEU A 82 15.94 9.49 -1.67
N LEU A 83 15.66 9.38 -2.97
CA LEU A 83 14.40 8.88 -3.49
C LEU A 83 14.18 7.41 -3.10
N ARG A 84 15.20 6.56 -3.27
CA ARG A 84 15.19 5.14 -2.88
C ARG A 84 14.88 4.97 -1.38
N LYS A 85 15.48 5.80 -0.53
CA LYS A 85 15.29 5.71 0.92
C LYS A 85 13.88 6.16 1.36
N ASN A 86 13.31 7.15 0.69
CA ASN A 86 12.06 7.79 1.10
C ASN A 86 10.82 7.30 0.34
N CYS A 87 11.00 6.66 -0.82
CA CYS A 87 9.89 6.14 -1.59
C CYS A 87 9.18 4.99 -0.86
N THR A 88 7.85 4.95 -0.97
CA THR A 88 7.03 3.87 -0.39
C THR A 88 6.96 2.65 -1.29
N ALA A 89 7.23 2.80 -2.60
CA ALA A 89 7.32 1.69 -3.53
C ALA A 89 8.64 0.93 -3.33
N PRO A 90 8.63 -0.41 -3.40
CA PRO A 90 9.84 -1.22 -3.25
C PRO A 90 10.73 -1.13 -4.49
N ASP A 91 12.06 -1.28 -4.30
CA ASP A 91 13.02 -1.40 -5.41
C ASP A 91 12.71 -2.61 -6.28
N GLU A 92 12.39 -3.74 -5.65
CA GLU A 92 11.96 -4.98 -6.28
C GLU A 92 10.57 -5.36 -5.75
N LEU A 93 9.61 -5.42 -6.66
CA LEU A 93 8.24 -5.82 -6.34
C LEU A 93 7.99 -7.24 -6.85
N HIS A 94 7.88 -8.19 -5.95
CA HIS A 94 7.56 -9.58 -6.24
C HIS A 94 6.06 -9.81 -6.14
N LEU A 95 5.44 -10.30 -7.21
CA LEU A 95 4.01 -10.56 -7.28
C LEU A 95 3.71 -11.97 -7.81
N LYS A 96 2.63 -12.56 -7.29
CA LYS A 96 2.02 -13.78 -7.81
C LYS A 96 0.51 -13.56 -7.95
N VAL A 97 -0.14 -14.28 -8.86
CA VAL A 97 -1.61 -14.31 -8.89
C VAL A 97 -2.13 -14.82 -7.55
N GLY A 98 -3.01 -14.06 -6.91
CA GLY A 98 -3.48 -14.27 -5.54
C GLY A 98 -2.76 -13.41 -4.49
N ALA A 99 -1.73 -12.63 -4.87
CA ALA A 99 -1.05 -11.74 -3.93
C ALA A 99 -1.95 -10.57 -3.53
N GLN A 100 -2.06 -10.35 -2.22
CA GLN A 100 -2.74 -9.18 -1.66
C GLN A 100 -1.83 -7.97 -1.72
N VAL A 101 -2.32 -6.91 -2.34
CA VAL A 101 -1.55 -5.69 -2.61
C VAL A 101 -2.30 -4.44 -2.20
N MET A 102 -1.55 -3.35 -2.04
CA MET A 102 -2.08 -2.03 -1.76
C MET A 102 -1.58 -1.03 -2.79
N MET A 103 -2.47 -0.16 -3.25
CA MET A 103 -2.18 0.97 -4.13
C MET A 103 -1.38 2.03 -3.38
N LEU A 104 -0.36 2.61 -4.03
CA LEU A 104 0.54 3.62 -3.46
C LEU A 104 0.34 5.03 -4.04
N LYS A 105 -0.52 5.17 -5.03
CA LYS A 105 -0.83 6.45 -5.69
C LYS A 105 -2.32 6.64 -5.92
N ASN A 106 -2.72 7.89 -6.23
CA ASN A 106 -4.11 8.26 -6.48
C ASN A 106 -4.44 8.29 -7.99
N THR A 107 -3.64 7.65 -8.83
CA THR A 107 -3.78 7.70 -10.30
C THR A 107 -5.15 7.23 -10.77
N TYR A 108 -5.73 6.28 -10.07
CA TYR A 108 -7.04 5.69 -10.39
C TYR A 108 -8.17 6.19 -9.47
N ALA A 109 -8.05 7.43 -8.94
CA ALA A 109 -9.05 8.00 -8.03
C ALA A 109 -10.44 8.14 -8.66
N LYS A 110 -10.53 8.32 -9.98
CA LYS A 110 -11.80 8.36 -10.73
C LYS A 110 -12.54 7.02 -10.69
N ASP A 111 -11.82 5.92 -10.53
CA ASP A 111 -12.34 4.56 -10.42
C ASP A 111 -12.57 4.16 -8.95
N GLY A 112 -12.44 5.12 -8.02
CA GLY A 112 -12.58 4.89 -6.58
C GLY A 112 -11.36 4.21 -5.94
N ILE A 113 -10.21 4.17 -6.63
CA ILE A 113 -8.98 3.55 -6.15
C ILE A 113 -7.97 4.66 -5.81
N ILE A 114 -7.64 4.75 -4.56
CA ILE A 114 -6.73 5.75 -3.98
C ILE A 114 -5.57 5.08 -3.26
N ASN A 115 -4.60 5.88 -2.83
CA ASN A 115 -3.52 5.41 -1.97
C ASN A 115 -4.09 4.72 -0.71
N GLY A 116 -3.66 3.49 -0.45
CA GLY A 116 -4.20 2.65 0.63
C GLY A 116 -5.28 1.66 0.20
N SER A 117 -5.85 1.78 -1.01
CA SER A 117 -6.83 0.81 -1.52
C SER A 117 -6.20 -0.57 -1.63
N ILE A 118 -6.87 -1.58 -1.05
CA ILE A 118 -6.42 -2.99 -1.03
C ILE A 118 -7.10 -3.77 -2.14
N GLY A 119 -6.34 -4.65 -2.78
CA GLY A 119 -6.82 -5.55 -3.82
C GLY A 119 -6.02 -6.84 -3.87
N VAL A 120 -6.40 -7.71 -4.80
CA VAL A 120 -5.72 -8.99 -5.06
C VAL A 120 -5.30 -9.05 -6.52
N VAL A 121 -4.09 -9.50 -6.79
CA VAL A 121 -3.60 -9.74 -8.15
C VAL A 121 -4.34 -10.93 -8.74
N ILE A 122 -5.15 -10.69 -9.78
CA ILE A 122 -5.94 -11.72 -10.46
C ILE A 122 -5.25 -12.22 -11.74
N GLY A 123 -4.26 -11.49 -12.26
CA GLY A 123 -3.56 -11.86 -13.47
C GLY A 123 -2.47 -10.86 -13.86
N PHE A 124 -1.93 -11.05 -15.06
CA PHE A 124 -0.99 -10.13 -15.70
C PHE A 124 -1.41 -9.88 -17.14
N SER A 125 -1.29 -8.64 -17.60
CA SER A 125 -1.72 -8.26 -18.95
C SER A 125 -0.85 -8.92 -20.04
N PRO A 126 -1.45 -9.35 -21.19
CA PRO A 126 -0.73 -10.16 -22.17
C PRO A 126 0.47 -9.48 -22.82
N LYS A 127 0.39 -8.16 -23.10
CA LYS A 127 1.43 -7.43 -23.85
C LYS A 127 2.57 -6.90 -22.98
N LYS A 128 2.22 -6.26 -21.85
CA LYS A 128 3.17 -5.54 -20.98
C LYS A 128 3.44 -6.27 -19.67
N GLU A 129 2.73 -7.36 -19.46
CA GLU A 129 2.80 -8.18 -18.25
C GLU A 129 2.51 -7.43 -16.94
N TYR A 130 1.89 -6.24 -17.03
CA TYR A 130 1.49 -5.47 -15.86
C TYR A 130 0.46 -6.21 -15.02
N PRO A 131 0.48 -6.08 -13.69
CA PRO A 131 -0.46 -6.74 -12.82
C PRO A 131 -1.89 -6.23 -13.05
N ILE A 132 -2.84 -7.18 -13.09
CA ILE A 132 -4.27 -6.92 -13.08
C ILE A 132 -4.72 -7.15 -11.64
N VAL A 133 -5.28 -6.12 -11.02
CA VAL A 133 -5.68 -6.14 -9.61
C VAL A 133 -7.18 -5.91 -9.49
N GLU A 134 -7.87 -6.82 -8.78
CA GLU A 134 -9.24 -6.63 -8.33
C GLU A 134 -9.22 -5.98 -6.95
N PHE A 135 -9.77 -4.78 -6.83
CA PHE A 135 -9.83 -4.02 -5.59
C PHE A 135 -11.11 -4.33 -4.78
N GLN A 136 -11.12 -3.93 -3.50
CA GLN A 136 -12.24 -4.16 -2.59
C GLN A 136 -13.60 -3.68 -3.08
N ASN A 137 -13.62 -2.62 -3.91
CA ASN A 137 -14.83 -2.08 -4.52
C ASN A 137 -15.32 -2.88 -5.74
N GLY A 138 -14.67 -3.99 -6.07
CA GLY A 138 -14.98 -4.85 -7.24
C GLY A 138 -14.43 -4.32 -8.56
N THR A 139 -13.64 -3.25 -8.55
CA THR A 139 -13.05 -2.70 -9.77
C THR A 139 -11.75 -3.44 -10.12
N GLU A 140 -11.61 -3.85 -11.37
CA GLU A 140 -10.40 -4.45 -11.91
C GLU A 140 -9.59 -3.43 -12.69
N ILE A 141 -8.31 -3.27 -12.36
CA ILE A 141 -7.40 -2.34 -13.03
C ILE A 141 -6.13 -3.06 -13.48
N VAL A 142 -5.68 -2.75 -14.70
CA VAL A 142 -4.31 -3.03 -15.14
C VAL A 142 -3.42 -1.92 -14.59
N VAL A 143 -2.61 -2.24 -13.58
CA VAL A 143 -1.78 -1.24 -12.90
C VAL A 143 -0.49 -1.05 -13.66
N ALA A 144 -0.36 0.12 -14.30
CA ALA A 144 0.83 0.52 -15.05
C ALA A 144 1.92 1.11 -14.12
N PRO A 145 3.19 1.14 -14.55
CA PRO A 145 4.25 1.86 -13.84
C PRO A 145 3.93 3.35 -13.71
N GLU A 146 4.36 3.92 -12.58
CA GLU A 146 4.20 5.33 -12.23
C GLU A 146 5.55 5.94 -11.87
N ILE A 147 5.68 7.26 -11.98
CA ILE A 147 6.91 7.98 -11.72
C ILE A 147 6.82 8.70 -10.37
N TRP A 148 7.85 8.55 -9.53
CA TRP A 148 8.10 9.39 -8.35
C TRP A 148 9.27 10.29 -8.68
N GLU A 149 9.17 11.57 -8.33
CA GLU A 149 10.14 12.59 -8.68
C GLU A 149 10.63 13.34 -7.44
N ILE A 150 11.89 13.78 -7.50
CA ILE A 150 12.43 14.82 -6.63
C ILE A 150 12.63 16.04 -7.50
N GLU A 151 11.88 17.08 -7.20
CA GLU A 151 11.94 18.35 -7.89
C GLU A 151 12.64 19.41 -7.04
N ARG A 152 13.32 20.33 -7.69
CA ARG A 152 13.88 21.54 -7.10
C ARG A 152 13.36 22.76 -7.83
N PHE A 153 12.91 23.75 -7.10
CA PHE A 153 12.56 25.04 -7.70
C PHE A 153 13.84 25.79 -8.07
N ASP A 154 13.95 26.18 -9.32
CA ASP A 154 15.06 26.99 -9.84
C ASP A 154 14.66 28.45 -9.90
N ASN A 155 15.27 29.26 -9.03
CA ASN A 155 14.95 30.70 -8.92
C ASN A 155 15.39 31.51 -10.15
N ILE A 156 16.29 30.98 -10.99
CA ILE A 156 16.80 31.69 -12.19
C ILE A 156 15.79 31.52 -13.33
N SER A 157 15.37 30.27 -13.61
CA SER A 157 14.40 29.96 -14.66
C SER A 157 12.96 30.10 -14.22
N ASN A 158 12.69 30.23 -12.91
CA ASN A 158 11.37 30.23 -12.27
C ASN A 158 10.56 28.97 -12.59
N GLN A 159 11.22 27.83 -12.67
CA GLN A 159 10.63 26.53 -13.02
C GLN A 159 11.03 25.43 -12.04
N LEU A 160 10.20 24.39 -11.97
CA LEU A 160 10.56 23.15 -11.30
C LEU A 160 11.48 22.34 -12.20
N ILE A 161 12.62 21.89 -11.66
CA ILE A 161 13.59 21.03 -12.34
C ILE A 161 13.58 19.69 -11.64
N VAL A 162 13.34 18.61 -12.39
CA VAL A 162 13.41 17.24 -11.89
C VAL A 162 14.88 16.87 -11.70
N GLU A 163 15.29 16.54 -10.48
CA GLU A 163 16.65 16.13 -10.12
C GLU A 163 16.84 14.61 -10.08
N ALA A 164 15.77 13.86 -9.76
CA ALA A 164 15.75 12.41 -9.83
C ALA A 164 14.34 11.87 -10.06
N GLU A 165 14.26 10.73 -10.72
CA GLU A 165 13.03 9.98 -11.02
C GLU A 165 13.22 8.52 -10.62
N MET A 166 12.11 7.90 -10.13
CA MET A 166 11.96 6.46 -9.94
C MET A 166 10.69 6.02 -10.66
N THR A 167 10.80 5.06 -11.56
CA THR A 167 9.65 4.42 -12.21
C THR A 167 9.44 3.03 -11.64
N GLN A 168 8.24 2.74 -11.11
CA GLN A 168 7.88 1.43 -10.56
C GLN A 168 6.36 1.21 -10.64
N ILE A 169 5.90 -0.03 -10.55
CA ILE A 169 4.49 -0.37 -10.34
C ILE A 169 4.05 0.19 -8.97
N PRO A 170 2.98 1.03 -8.89
CA PRO A 170 2.56 1.68 -7.65
C PRO A 170 1.82 0.74 -6.70
N LEU A 171 2.40 -0.43 -6.45
CA LEU A 171 1.88 -1.47 -5.57
C LEU A 171 2.91 -1.90 -4.53
N ARG A 172 2.42 -2.43 -3.43
CA ARG A 172 3.20 -3.18 -2.45
C ARG A 172 2.37 -4.32 -1.88
N LEU A 173 3.03 -5.36 -1.34
CA LEU A 173 2.34 -6.41 -0.60
C LEU A 173 1.64 -5.84 0.65
N ALA A 174 0.46 -6.34 0.97
CA ALA A 174 -0.44 -5.76 1.96
C ALA A 174 -1.07 -6.75 2.93
N TRP A 175 -0.45 -7.88 3.21
CA TRP A 175 -0.87 -8.76 4.32
C TRP A 175 -0.42 -8.22 5.68
N ALA A 176 0.70 -7.48 5.70
CA ALA A 176 1.17 -6.79 6.89
C ALA A 176 1.75 -5.41 6.55
N MET A 177 1.59 -4.44 7.45
CA MET A 177 2.19 -3.10 7.35
C MET A 177 2.48 -2.52 8.72
N THR A 178 3.32 -1.48 8.78
CA THR A 178 3.54 -0.78 10.03
C THR A 178 2.42 0.21 10.33
N ILE A 179 2.16 0.43 11.63
CA ILE A 179 1.18 1.43 12.10
C ILE A 179 1.46 2.81 11.50
N HIS A 180 2.75 3.20 11.39
CA HIS A 180 3.10 4.49 10.78
C HIS A 180 2.67 4.59 9.31
N LYS A 181 2.83 3.51 8.54
CA LYS A 181 2.43 3.47 7.13
C LYS A 181 0.91 3.40 6.93
N SER A 182 0.16 3.00 7.96
CA SER A 182 -1.32 2.98 7.93
C SER A 182 -1.95 4.33 8.28
N GLN A 183 -1.17 5.29 8.78
CA GLN A 183 -1.69 6.62 9.08
C GLN A 183 -2.07 7.36 7.78
N GLY A 184 -3.27 7.96 7.78
CA GLY A 184 -3.82 8.65 6.60
C GLY A 184 -4.43 7.75 5.53
N MET A 185 -4.49 6.43 5.77
CA MET A 185 -5.27 5.52 4.94
C MET A 185 -6.73 5.49 5.44
N THR A 186 -7.66 5.54 4.53
CA THR A 186 -9.11 5.50 4.82
C THR A 186 -9.73 4.20 4.38
#